data_b87604b94b2e31744777931cb8942ff1
#
_entry.id   b87604b94b2e31744777931cb8942ff1
#
_cell.length_a   1.000
_cell.length_b   1.000
_cell.length_c   1.000
_cell.angle_alpha   90.00
_cell.angle_beta   90.00
_cell.angle_gamma   90.00
#
_symmetry.space_group_name_H-M   'P 1'
#
loop_
_entity.id
_entity.type
_entity.pdbx_description
1 polymer ?
#
loop_
_entity_poly.entity_id
_entity_poly.type
_entity_poly.pdbx_seq_one_letter_code
_entity_poly.pdbx_strand_id
1 'polypeptide(L)'
;MAGPKNAQRKPKPPKVPDTTIAQNKKVRHDYFIEDSFETGIALQGWQVKSLRKKKVQLVDSYVLIKDGEAFLLGCNVTPLNTTNTHTVADPTRTKKLLLHKRELAKLFSATQQKGHTCVCTRMYWKGHLVKCQIALAKGKQSHDKRASAKEREWNIDKQRIVRHANR
;
A
#
# COMPACT_ATOMS: atom_id res chain seq x y z
N MET A 1 24.45 26.34 -41.78
CA MET A 1 24.31 25.00 -41.18
C MET A 1 24.19 25.10 -39.68
N ALA A 2 22.99 24.93 -39.15
CA ALA A 2 22.74 24.99 -37.68
C ALA A 2 22.85 23.56 -37.13
N GLY A 3 23.83 23.35 -36.23
CA GLY A 3 24.04 22.06 -35.55
C GLY A 3 22.89 21.70 -34.60
N PRO A 4 22.66 20.42 -34.29
CA PRO A 4 21.56 19.96 -33.46
C PRO A 4 21.68 20.50 -32.03
N LYS A 5 20.64 21.19 -31.56
CA LYS A 5 20.51 21.70 -30.19
C LYS A 5 20.51 20.51 -29.23
N ASN A 6 21.56 20.41 -28.42
CA ASN A 6 21.73 19.45 -27.35
C ASN A 6 20.59 19.59 -26.34
N ALA A 7 19.59 18.75 -26.42
CA ALA A 7 18.49 18.72 -25.48
C ALA A 7 19.02 18.29 -24.12
N GLN A 8 19.25 19.25 -23.23
CA GLN A 8 19.67 19.02 -21.84
C GLN A 8 18.63 18.10 -21.16
N ARG A 9 19.00 16.84 -20.95
CA ARG A 9 18.21 15.91 -20.14
C ARG A 9 18.07 16.51 -18.74
N LYS A 10 16.86 16.86 -18.36
CA LYS A 10 16.56 17.26 -16.98
C LYS A 10 17.12 16.24 -16.01
N PRO A 11 17.86 16.66 -14.97
CA PRO A 11 18.43 15.73 -13.99
C PRO A 11 17.29 14.89 -13.39
N LYS A 12 17.48 13.57 -13.34
CA LYS A 12 16.55 12.67 -12.65
C LYS A 12 16.48 13.10 -11.19
N PRO A 13 15.28 13.23 -10.60
CA PRO A 13 15.15 13.54 -9.18
C PRO A 13 15.95 12.50 -8.36
N PRO A 14 16.58 12.93 -7.25
CA PRO A 14 17.35 12.02 -6.40
C PRO A 14 16.47 10.82 -6.01
N LYS A 15 17.00 9.60 -6.14
CA LYS A 15 16.31 8.40 -5.70
C LYS A 15 16.14 8.49 -4.18
N VAL A 16 14.92 8.77 -3.73
CA VAL A 16 14.56 8.65 -2.31
C VAL A 16 14.82 7.20 -1.90
N PRO A 17 15.53 6.94 -0.81
CA PRO A 17 15.78 5.57 -0.36
C PRO A 17 14.44 4.83 -0.22
N ASP A 18 14.40 3.60 -0.70
CA ASP A 18 13.19 2.76 -0.65
C ASP A 18 12.90 2.37 0.81
N THR A 19 12.09 3.16 1.46
CA THR A 19 11.62 2.94 2.84
C THR A 19 10.47 1.95 2.93
N THR A 20 10.04 1.38 1.79
CA THR A 20 8.92 0.46 1.73
C THR A 20 9.23 -0.86 2.42
N ILE A 21 8.39 -1.21 3.39
CA ILE A 21 8.44 -2.49 4.12
C ILE A 21 7.67 -3.55 3.32
N ALA A 22 6.43 -3.26 2.97
CA ALA A 22 5.57 -4.14 2.19
C ALA A 22 4.58 -3.34 1.34
N GLN A 23 4.16 -3.92 0.23
CA GLN A 23 3.17 -3.34 -0.67
C GLN A 23 2.14 -4.38 -1.07
N ASN A 24 0.86 -4.03 -1.00
CA ASN A 24 -0.23 -4.86 -1.50
C ASN A 24 -0.51 -4.54 -2.97
N LYS A 25 0.15 -5.28 -3.86
CA LYS A 25 0.00 -5.10 -5.31
C LYS A 25 -1.39 -5.53 -5.80
N LYS A 26 -2.06 -6.45 -5.10
CA LYS A 26 -3.37 -6.99 -5.46
C LYS A 26 -4.48 -5.94 -5.36
N VAL A 27 -4.34 -4.95 -4.49
CA VAL A 27 -5.34 -3.89 -4.30
C VAL A 27 -5.68 -3.18 -5.61
N ARG A 28 -4.69 -2.82 -6.41
CA ARG A 28 -4.91 -2.13 -7.70
C ARG A 28 -5.57 -3.02 -8.75
N HIS A 29 -5.43 -4.33 -8.61
CA HIS A 29 -6.09 -5.29 -9.48
C HIS A 29 -7.57 -5.45 -9.11
N ASP A 30 -7.86 -5.53 -7.81
CA ASP A 30 -9.18 -5.90 -7.30
C ASP A 30 -10.09 -4.70 -7.01
N TYR A 31 -9.51 -3.50 -6.83
CA TYR A 31 -10.23 -2.30 -6.39
C TYR A 31 -9.91 -1.06 -7.22
N PHE A 32 -10.90 -0.18 -7.35
CA PHE A 32 -10.69 1.22 -7.70
C PHE A 32 -10.37 1.99 -6.42
N ILE A 33 -9.25 2.70 -6.41
CA ILE A 33 -8.84 3.55 -5.28
C ILE A 33 -9.44 4.93 -5.50
N GLU A 34 -10.25 5.40 -4.54
CA GLU A 34 -10.89 6.71 -4.59
C GLU A 34 -10.11 7.75 -3.80
N ASP A 35 -9.67 7.40 -2.59
CA ASP A 35 -8.93 8.30 -1.71
C ASP A 35 -7.87 7.53 -0.91
N SER A 36 -6.82 8.21 -0.45
CA SER A 36 -5.72 7.60 0.29
C SER A 36 -5.33 8.43 1.50
N PHE A 37 -5.05 7.77 2.61
CA PHE A 37 -4.68 8.38 3.88
C PHE A 37 -3.38 7.76 4.42
N GLU A 38 -2.52 8.60 4.99
CA GLU A 38 -1.35 8.14 5.75
C GLU A 38 -1.75 7.99 7.22
N THR A 39 -1.46 6.84 7.81
CA THR A 39 -1.76 6.58 9.22
C THR A 39 -0.56 6.01 9.96
N GLY A 40 -0.47 6.31 11.26
CA GLY A 40 0.38 5.57 12.18
C GLY A 40 -0.21 4.20 12.51
N ILE A 41 0.61 3.30 13.03
CA ILE A 41 0.20 1.96 13.44
C ILE A 41 0.82 1.62 14.79
N ALA A 42 0.00 1.10 15.72
CA ALA A 42 0.44 0.62 17.01
C ALA A 42 1.00 -0.80 16.89
N LEU A 43 2.27 -0.97 17.18
CA LEU A 43 3.01 -2.23 17.05
C LEU A 43 3.64 -2.65 18.37
N GLN A 44 3.78 -3.96 18.56
CA GLN A 44 4.60 -4.53 19.62
C GLN A 44 6.07 -4.59 19.20
N GLY A 45 6.98 -4.63 20.15
CA GLY A 45 8.42 -4.63 19.89
C GLY A 45 8.89 -5.74 18.94
N TRP A 46 8.38 -6.96 19.10
CA TRP A 46 8.71 -8.08 18.22
C TRP A 46 8.21 -7.87 16.78
N GLN A 47 7.06 -7.20 16.60
CA GLN A 47 6.54 -6.85 15.27
C GLN A 47 7.46 -5.87 14.57
N VAL A 48 7.96 -4.85 15.29
CA VAL A 48 8.93 -3.88 14.74
C VAL A 48 10.20 -4.58 14.27
N LYS A 49 10.72 -5.54 15.05
CA LYS A 49 11.88 -6.36 14.66
C LYS A 49 11.61 -7.15 13.37
N SER A 50 10.44 -7.77 13.26
CA SER A 50 10.02 -8.51 12.06
C SER A 50 9.87 -7.60 10.84
N LEU A 51 9.31 -6.38 11.00
CA LEU A 51 9.18 -5.41 9.93
C LEU A 51 10.53 -4.92 9.39
N ARG A 52 11.55 -4.77 10.24
CA ARG A 52 12.92 -4.48 9.79
C ARG A 52 13.48 -5.56 8.87
N LYS A 53 13.05 -6.80 9.04
CA LYS A 53 13.39 -7.93 8.17
C LYS A 53 12.38 -8.13 7.02
N LYS A 54 11.46 -7.17 6.82
CA LYS A 54 10.38 -7.23 5.81
C LYS A 54 9.52 -8.49 5.90
N LYS A 55 9.37 -9.08 7.10
CA LYS A 55 8.57 -10.29 7.37
C LYS A 55 7.11 -9.92 7.64
N VAL A 56 6.45 -9.35 6.63
CA VAL A 56 5.04 -8.93 6.70
C VAL A 56 4.33 -9.16 5.37
N GLN A 57 3.07 -9.55 5.44
CA GLN A 57 2.17 -9.70 4.30
C GLN A 57 0.94 -8.82 4.50
N LEU A 58 0.62 -8.00 3.48
CA LEU A 58 -0.54 -7.12 3.44
C LEU A 58 -1.66 -7.65 2.54
N VAL A 59 -1.42 -8.77 1.86
CA VAL A 59 -2.43 -9.40 1.00
C VAL A 59 -3.61 -9.80 1.88
N ASP A 60 -4.82 -9.48 1.42
CA ASP A 60 -6.08 -9.74 2.13
C ASP A 60 -6.26 -8.94 3.44
N SER A 61 -5.39 -7.95 3.72
CA SER A 61 -5.59 -7.04 4.84
C SER A 61 -6.62 -5.96 4.51
N TYR A 62 -7.43 -5.62 5.49
CA TYR A 62 -8.45 -4.57 5.40
C TYR A 62 -8.52 -3.77 6.69
N VAL A 63 -9.13 -2.59 6.61
CA VAL A 63 -9.33 -1.71 7.75
C VAL A 63 -10.78 -1.78 8.21
N LEU A 64 -10.97 -2.12 9.48
CA LEU A 64 -12.26 -2.06 10.15
C LEU A 64 -12.33 -0.80 11.00
N ILE A 65 -13.42 -0.05 10.88
CA ILE A 65 -13.72 1.11 11.73
C ILE A 65 -14.83 0.70 12.67
N LYS A 66 -14.53 0.73 13.98
CA LYS A 66 -15.46 0.35 15.05
C LYS A 66 -15.24 1.25 16.25
N ASP A 67 -16.32 1.69 16.87
CA ASP A 67 -16.33 2.48 18.11
C ASP A 67 -15.44 3.75 18.04
N GLY A 68 -15.42 4.41 16.88
CA GLY A 68 -14.61 5.62 16.66
C GLY A 68 -13.11 5.36 16.56
N GLU A 69 -12.70 4.13 16.32
CA GLU A 69 -11.31 3.71 16.12
C GLU A 69 -11.14 2.89 14.83
N ALA A 70 -9.94 2.89 14.27
CA ALA A 70 -9.61 2.10 13.09
C ALA A 70 -8.63 0.97 13.43
N PHE A 71 -8.87 -0.20 12.86
CA PHE A 71 -8.07 -1.40 13.08
C PHE A 71 -7.68 -2.04 11.76
N LEU A 72 -6.42 -2.45 11.64
CA LEU A 72 -5.93 -3.24 10.53
C LEU A 72 -6.02 -4.73 10.88
N LEU A 73 -6.83 -5.47 10.10
CA LEU A 73 -7.04 -6.90 10.19
C LEU A 73 -6.40 -7.61 9.00
N GLY A 74 -6.12 -8.90 9.14
CA GLY A 74 -5.57 -9.72 8.06
C GLY A 74 -4.12 -9.41 7.68
N CYS A 75 -3.47 -8.48 8.36
CA CYS A 75 -2.06 -8.19 8.18
C CYS A 75 -1.22 -9.21 8.97
N ASN A 76 -0.53 -10.10 8.27
CA ASN A 76 0.31 -11.12 8.86
C ASN A 76 1.74 -10.60 9.06
N VAL A 77 2.23 -10.63 10.31
CA VAL A 77 3.62 -10.30 10.67
C VAL A 77 4.26 -11.56 11.24
N THR A 78 5.17 -12.16 10.50
CA THR A 78 5.84 -13.40 10.91
C THR A 78 6.84 -13.14 12.03
N PRO A 79 6.72 -13.80 13.21
CA PRO A 79 7.71 -13.67 14.28
C PRO A 79 9.09 -14.18 13.82
N LEU A 80 10.15 -13.55 14.36
CA LEU A 80 11.51 -14.05 14.17
C LEU A 80 11.82 -15.14 15.18
N ASN A 81 12.73 -16.06 14.84
CA ASN A 81 13.17 -17.14 15.74
C ASN A 81 13.84 -16.63 17.04
N THR A 82 14.24 -15.36 17.03
CA THR A 82 14.82 -14.66 18.21
C THR A 82 13.76 -14.01 19.11
N THR A 83 12.47 -14.24 18.85
CA THR A 83 11.39 -13.74 19.70
C THR A 83 11.43 -14.51 21.03
N ASN A 84 11.49 -13.77 22.15
CA ASN A 84 11.58 -14.39 23.48
C ASN A 84 10.43 -15.38 23.72
N THR A 85 10.76 -16.52 24.32
CA THR A 85 9.84 -17.62 24.66
C THR A 85 8.66 -17.18 25.54
N HIS A 86 8.78 -16.06 26.24
CA HIS A 86 7.76 -15.50 27.13
C HIS A 86 6.73 -14.60 26.40
N THR A 87 6.93 -14.31 25.12
CA THR A 87 6.00 -13.46 24.36
C THR A 87 5.16 -14.33 23.42
N VAL A 88 3.87 -14.40 23.66
CA VAL A 88 2.93 -15.01 22.71
C VAL A 88 2.84 -14.11 21.48
N ALA A 89 3.55 -14.48 20.42
CA ALA A 89 3.60 -13.73 19.17
C ALA A 89 2.52 -14.24 18.24
N ASP A 90 1.35 -13.58 18.22
CA ASP A 90 0.29 -13.84 17.25
C ASP A 90 0.59 -13.10 15.93
N PRO A 91 0.89 -13.81 14.83
CA PRO A 91 1.18 -13.18 13.53
C PRO A 91 0.03 -12.36 12.98
N THR A 92 -1.20 -12.73 13.26
CA THR A 92 -2.44 -12.15 12.73
C THR A 92 -3.08 -11.13 13.65
N ARG A 93 -2.47 -10.86 14.79
CA ARG A 93 -2.98 -9.91 15.78
C ARG A 93 -3.49 -8.61 15.12
N THR A 94 -4.68 -8.19 15.49
CA THR A 94 -5.27 -6.92 15.10
C THR A 94 -4.39 -5.74 15.54
N LYS A 95 -4.17 -4.78 14.64
CA LYS A 95 -3.30 -3.64 14.87
C LYS A 95 -4.12 -2.35 14.81
N LYS A 96 -4.03 -1.54 15.87
CA LYS A 96 -4.71 -0.25 15.90
C LYS A 96 -4.03 0.75 14.98
N LEU A 97 -4.82 1.48 14.19
CA LEU A 97 -4.38 2.57 13.33
C LEU A 97 -4.63 3.92 14.01
N LEU A 98 -3.70 4.84 13.82
CA LEU A 98 -3.71 6.15 14.46
C LEU A 98 -4.11 7.21 13.43
N LEU A 99 -5.41 7.37 13.24
CA LEU A 99 -6.02 8.35 12.33
C LEU A 99 -6.52 9.58 13.09
N HIS A 100 -6.56 10.72 12.41
CA HIS A 100 -7.25 11.90 12.92
C HIS A 100 -8.76 11.71 12.89
N LYS A 101 -9.47 12.34 13.86
CA LYS A 101 -10.94 12.23 13.97
C LYS A 101 -11.67 12.58 12.67
N ARG A 102 -11.19 13.59 11.92
CA ARG A 102 -11.78 14.00 10.63
C ARG A 102 -11.63 12.91 9.56
N GLU A 103 -10.46 12.31 9.47
CA GLU A 103 -10.18 11.20 8.52
C GLU A 103 -11.01 9.98 8.86
N LEU A 104 -11.13 9.68 10.15
CA LEU A 104 -11.91 8.56 10.68
C LEU A 104 -13.40 8.72 10.36
N ALA A 105 -13.97 9.92 10.56
CA ALA A 105 -15.36 10.23 10.22
C ALA A 105 -15.60 10.10 8.70
N LYS A 106 -14.68 10.61 7.86
CA LYS A 106 -14.77 10.48 6.40
C LYS A 106 -14.74 9.03 5.95
N LEU A 107 -13.80 8.24 6.47
CA LEU A 107 -13.70 6.82 6.16
C LEU A 107 -14.92 6.03 6.63
N PHE A 108 -15.41 6.31 7.84
CA PHE A 108 -16.60 5.67 8.38
C PHE A 108 -17.81 5.89 7.48
N SER A 109 -18.11 7.15 7.14
CA SER A 109 -19.23 7.50 6.26
C SER A 109 -19.11 6.84 4.89
N ALA A 110 -17.91 6.81 4.32
CA ALA A 110 -17.67 6.23 3.00
C ALA A 110 -17.79 4.69 3.00
N THR A 111 -17.30 4.02 4.04
CA THR A 111 -17.38 2.55 4.14
C THR A 111 -18.78 2.02 4.43
N GLN A 112 -19.72 2.88 4.89
CA GLN A 112 -21.13 2.52 4.99
C GLN A 112 -21.81 2.40 3.61
N GLN A 113 -21.24 2.97 2.57
CA GLN A 113 -21.79 2.88 1.22
C GLN A 113 -21.52 1.51 0.62
N LYS A 114 -22.52 0.95 -0.07
CA LYS A 114 -22.44 -0.38 -0.69
C LYS A 114 -21.27 -0.48 -1.68
N GLY A 115 -20.45 -1.50 -1.52
CA GLY A 115 -19.31 -1.79 -2.40
C GLY A 115 -18.02 -1.07 -2.03
N HIS A 116 -18.04 -0.20 -1.00
CA HIS A 116 -16.83 0.47 -0.51
C HIS A 116 -16.20 -0.30 0.65
N THR A 117 -14.89 -0.29 0.68
CA THR A 117 -14.06 -0.86 1.76
C THR A 117 -12.81 -0.01 1.96
N CYS A 118 -12.14 -0.19 3.07
CA CYS A 118 -10.86 0.45 3.33
C CYS A 118 -9.77 -0.63 3.39
N VAL A 119 -8.72 -0.48 2.60
CA VAL A 119 -7.65 -1.47 2.47
C VAL A 119 -6.28 -0.85 2.73
N CYS A 120 -5.32 -1.64 3.23
CA CYS A 120 -3.94 -1.21 3.36
C CYS A 120 -3.21 -1.44 2.03
N THR A 121 -2.65 -0.38 1.45
CA THR A 121 -1.95 -0.43 0.17
C THR A 121 -0.46 -0.66 0.33
N ARG A 122 0.15 -0.04 1.31
CA ARG A 122 1.56 -0.22 1.62
C ARG A 122 1.90 0.15 3.06
N MET A 123 3.01 -0.39 3.54
CA MET A 123 3.62 -0.09 4.83
C MET A 123 5.07 0.35 4.60
N TYR A 124 5.54 1.39 5.28
CA TYR A 124 6.86 1.97 5.05
C TYR A 124 7.41 2.66 6.29
N TRP A 125 8.71 2.90 6.28
CA TRP A 125 9.39 3.69 7.30
C TRP A 125 9.32 5.18 6.98
N LYS A 126 8.97 5.99 7.98
CA LYS A 126 9.07 7.45 7.94
C LYS A 126 9.92 7.88 9.14
N GLY A 127 11.23 8.08 8.90
CA GLY A 127 12.20 8.15 9.97
C GLY A 127 12.26 6.82 10.76
N HIS A 128 12.03 6.88 12.05
CA HIS A 128 11.98 5.72 12.95
C HIS A 128 10.57 5.15 13.16
N LEU A 129 9.55 5.76 12.56
CA LEU A 129 8.16 5.35 12.69
C LEU A 129 7.72 4.49 11.51
N VAL A 130 6.87 3.51 11.80
CA VAL A 130 6.16 2.75 10.77
C VAL A 130 4.88 3.49 10.43
N LYS A 131 4.66 3.72 9.14
CA LYS A 131 3.44 4.30 8.58
C LYS A 131 2.77 3.33 7.64
N CYS A 132 1.44 3.39 7.61
CA CYS A 132 0.61 2.69 6.65
C CYS A 132 -0.06 3.69 5.72
N GLN A 133 -0.11 3.38 4.45
CA GLN A 133 -1.01 4.04 3.51
C GLN A 133 -2.24 3.16 3.36
N ILE A 134 -3.38 3.69 3.77
CA ILE A 134 -4.69 3.06 3.60
C ILE A 134 -5.46 3.78 2.52
N ALA A 135 -6.34 3.07 1.85
CA ALA A 135 -7.13 3.62 0.76
C ALA A 135 -8.60 3.25 0.90
N LEU A 136 -9.47 4.24 0.67
CA LEU A 136 -10.87 4.01 0.39
C LEU A 136 -10.96 3.41 -1.01
N ALA A 137 -11.59 2.26 -1.13
CA ALA A 137 -11.59 1.47 -2.34
C ALA A 137 -12.97 0.89 -2.64
N LYS A 138 -13.30 0.84 -3.93
CA LYS A 138 -14.51 0.20 -4.44
C LYS A 138 -14.14 -1.07 -5.18
N GLY A 139 -14.81 -2.19 -4.88
CA GLY A 139 -14.55 -3.48 -5.52
C GLY A 139 -14.81 -3.42 -7.03
N LYS A 140 -13.87 -3.94 -7.82
CA LYS A 140 -14.02 -4.10 -9.27
C LYS A 140 -14.86 -5.33 -9.60
N GLN A 141 -15.76 -5.20 -10.55
CA GLN A 141 -16.46 -6.35 -11.12
C GLN A 141 -15.55 -7.12 -12.10
N SER A 142 -15.92 -8.34 -12.47
CA SER A 142 -15.10 -9.21 -13.32
C SER A 142 -14.80 -8.61 -14.70
N HIS A 143 -15.75 -7.89 -15.30
CA HIS A 143 -15.55 -7.18 -16.56
C HIS A 143 -14.58 -6.01 -16.44
N ASP A 144 -14.60 -5.27 -15.34
CA ASP A 144 -13.65 -4.17 -15.06
C ASP A 144 -12.21 -4.69 -14.90
N LYS A 145 -12.05 -5.85 -14.29
CA LYS A 145 -10.73 -6.51 -14.13
C LYS A 145 -10.15 -6.89 -15.47
N ARG A 146 -10.97 -7.44 -16.39
CA ARG A 146 -10.56 -7.80 -17.76
C ARG A 146 -10.18 -6.57 -18.58
N ALA A 147 -10.99 -5.50 -18.53
CA ALA A 147 -10.70 -4.24 -19.21
C ALA A 147 -9.39 -3.62 -18.73
N SER A 148 -9.17 -3.55 -17.41
CA SER A 148 -7.95 -3.03 -16.82
C SER A 148 -6.69 -3.86 -17.14
N ALA A 149 -6.83 -5.17 -17.32
CA ALA A 149 -5.74 -6.06 -17.74
C ALA A 149 -5.36 -5.78 -19.20
N LYS A 150 -6.36 -5.73 -20.10
CA LYS A 150 -6.18 -5.46 -21.53
C LYS A 150 -5.53 -4.08 -21.77
N GLU A 151 -5.95 -3.07 -21.04
CA GLU A 151 -5.35 -1.73 -21.12
C GLU A 151 -3.88 -1.71 -20.67
N ARG A 152 -3.54 -2.46 -19.61
CA ARG A 152 -2.14 -2.60 -19.17
C ARG A 152 -1.26 -3.29 -20.21
N GLU A 153 -1.73 -4.38 -20.81
CA GLU A 153 -1.03 -5.08 -21.89
C GLU A 153 -0.79 -4.15 -23.08
N TRP A 154 -1.84 -3.46 -23.53
CA TRP A 154 -1.75 -2.47 -24.59
C TRP A 154 -0.69 -1.38 -24.30
N ASN A 155 -0.68 -0.83 -23.10
CA ASN A 155 0.28 0.19 -22.70
C ASN A 155 1.73 -0.35 -22.67
N ILE A 156 1.94 -1.60 -22.26
CA ILE A 156 3.25 -2.26 -22.28
C ILE A 156 3.73 -2.44 -23.72
N ASP A 157 2.87 -2.92 -24.60
CA ASP A 157 3.22 -3.14 -26.01
C ASP A 157 3.48 -1.82 -26.74
N LYS A 158 2.69 -0.81 -26.50
CA LYS A 158 2.94 0.54 -27.01
C LYS A 158 4.30 1.08 -26.58
N GLN A 159 4.69 0.88 -25.31
CA GLN A 159 6.02 1.28 -24.82
C GLN A 159 7.16 0.46 -25.46
N ARG A 160 6.94 -0.82 -25.74
CA ARG A 160 7.92 -1.66 -26.45
C ARG A 160 8.13 -1.16 -27.87
N ILE A 161 7.07 -0.89 -28.62
CA ILE A 161 7.11 -0.36 -29.99
C ILE A 161 7.88 0.97 -30.03
N VAL A 162 7.56 1.91 -29.13
CA VAL A 162 8.26 3.21 -29.06
C VAL A 162 9.74 3.05 -28.73
N ARG A 163 10.12 2.10 -27.87
CA ARG A 163 11.54 1.81 -27.58
C ARG A 163 12.29 1.24 -28.77
N HIS A 164 11.63 0.40 -29.59
CA HIS A 164 12.23 -0.15 -30.81
C HIS A 164 12.35 0.89 -31.92
N ALA A 165 11.39 1.79 -32.06
CA ALA A 165 11.42 2.87 -33.05
C ALA A 165 12.48 3.95 -32.75
N ASN A 166 12.93 4.09 -31.50
CA ASN A 166 13.93 5.07 -31.07
C ASN A 166 15.36 4.48 -30.97
N ARG A 167 15.61 3.29 -31.53
CA ARG A 167 16.92 2.68 -31.67
C ARG A 167 17.40 2.81 -33.12
#